data_9a465030c2e0b8590b806c9090488d81
#
_entry.id   9a465030c2e0b8590b806c9090488d81
#
_cell.length_a   1.000
_cell.length_b   1.000
_cell.length_c   1.000
_cell.angle_alpha   90.00
_cell.angle_beta   90.00
_cell.angle_gamma   90.00
#
_symmetry.space_group_name_H-M   'P 1'
#
loop_
_entity.id
_entity.type
_entity.pdbx_description
1 polymer ?
#
loop_
_entity_poly.entity_id
_entity_poly.type
_entity_poly.pdbx_seq_one_letter_code
_entity_poly.pdbx_strand_id
1 'polypeptide(L)'
;ERDFALFSVGRLPASGRSRERAERIAERLHAQLDGARTSYEEVGRALGINPNALRYAAPTGTVAIRWEGARAPVIWSVPRPDLEPAAACRELARRYLHVFGPTTAGSFARWAGISRRSGAEAFAALADALVPVRTPLGDELLLAEDEPSLRAGEAAAAPARLLPSGDAYFLLDGAERTLLVPQADRRERLWTSRVWPGALLVEGEIRGTWRRAQHTVRIDAWGRASRGMRDAVEAEAAGLPLPALDRAIDVVWGG
;
A
#
# COMPACT_ATOMS: atom_id res chain seq x y z
N GLU A 1 -16.86 1.28 5.17
CA GLU A 1 -16.70 2.28 6.27
C GLU A 1 -15.83 1.76 7.41
N ARG A 2 -16.07 0.53 7.91
CA ARG A 2 -15.29 -0.06 9.02
C ARG A 2 -13.79 -0.17 8.71
N ASP A 3 -13.41 -0.60 7.50
CA ASP A 3 -12.01 -0.71 7.11
C ASP A 3 -11.34 0.66 7.02
N PHE A 4 -12.03 1.66 6.47
CA PHE A 4 -11.53 3.04 6.46
C PHE A 4 -11.21 3.52 7.88
N ALA A 5 -12.15 3.35 8.82
CA ALA A 5 -11.96 3.76 10.21
C ALA A 5 -10.74 3.05 10.83
N LEU A 6 -10.61 1.74 10.63
CA LEU A 6 -9.50 0.96 11.14
C LEU A 6 -8.13 1.44 10.60
N PHE A 7 -8.01 1.57 9.28
CA PHE A 7 -6.77 2.03 8.64
C PHE A 7 -6.40 3.48 8.98
N SER A 8 -7.39 4.31 9.29
CA SER A 8 -7.18 5.67 9.72
C SER A 8 -6.78 5.73 11.20
N VAL A 9 -7.64 5.28 12.10
CA VAL A 9 -7.46 5.38 13.55
C VAL A 9 -6.29 4.55 14.05
N GLY A 10 -6.05 3.37 13.47
CA GLY A 10 -4.90 2.52 13.79
C GLY A 10 -3.53 3.16 13.51
N ARG A 11 -3.51 4.26 12.75
CA ARG A 11 -2.32 5.05 12.46
C ARG A 11 -2.28 6.38 13.20
N LEU A 12 -3.25 6.67 14.04
CA LEU A 12 -3.28 7.91 14.82
C LEU A 12 -2.11 7.91 15.82
N PRO A 13 -1.23 8.92 15.80
CA PRO A 13 -0.16 9.03 16.80
C PRO A 13 -0.73 9.04 18.21
N ALA A 14 -0.11 8.30 19.13
CA ALA A 14 -0.58 8.19 20.51
C ALA A 14 -0.58 9.54 21.24
N SER A 15 0.41 10.40 20.95
CA SER A 15 0.58 11.72 21.59
C SER A 15 1.48 12.63 20.78
N GLY A 16 1.68 13.85 21.28
CA GLY A 16 2.66 14.82 20.81
C GLY A 16 2.23 15.63 19.58
N ARG A 17 3.16 16.40 19.04
CA ARG A 17 2.92 17.39 17.97
C ARG A 17 2.21 16.81 16.72
N SER A 18 2.49 15.58 16.40
CA SER A 18 1.85 14.92 15.23
C SER A 18 0.37 14.68 15.44
N ARG A 19 -0.02 14.27 16.64
CA ARG A 19 -1.42 14.12 17.02
C ARG A 19 -2.14 15.46 17.06
N GLU A 20 -1.58 16.45 17.75
CA GLU A 20 -2.12 17.79 17.81
C GLU A 20 -2.29 18.43 16.43
N ARG A 21 -1.33 18.17 15.53
CA ARG A 21 -1.42 18.63 14.13
C ARG A 21 -2.58 17.96 13.41
N ALA A 22 -2.74 16.64 13.55
CA ALA A 22 -3.81 15.89 12.90
C ALA A 22 -5.19 16.39 13.36
N GLU A 23 -5.38 16.52 14.67
CA GLU A 23 -6.62 17.00 15.28
C GLU A 23 -6.94 18.45 14.86
N ARG A 24 -5.98 19.36 14.93
CA ARG A 24 -6.15 20.76 14.51
C ARG A 24 -6.51 20.92 13.04
N ILE A 25 -5.91 20.12 12.15
CA ILE A 25 -6.27 20.16 10.73
C ILE A 25 -7.67 19.58 10.53
N ALA A 26 -8.02 18.49 11.22
CA ALA A 26 -9.35 17.90 11.16
C ALA A 26 -10.44 18.87 11.63
N GLU A 27 -10.25 19.58 12.74
CA GLU A 27 -11.18 20.60 13.26
C GLU A 27 -11.43 21.70 12.23
N ARG A 28 -10.37 22.24 11.63
CA ARG A 28 -10.47 23.27 10.58
C ARG A 28 -11.19 22.76 9.34
N LEU A 29 -10.95 21.49 8.96
CA LEU A 29 -11.63 20.84 7.85
C LEU A 29 -13.12 20.65 8.13
N HIS A 30 -13.49 20.24 9.34
CA HIS A 30 -14.90 20.08 9.73
C HIS A 30 -15.65 21.41 9.64
N ALA A 31 -15.06 22.49 10.15
CA ALA A 31 -15.66 23.82 10.08
C ALA A 31 -15.81 24.33 8.64
N GLN A 32 -14.87 24.00 7.75
CA GLN A 32 -14.88 24.45 6.35
C GLN A 32 -15.79 23.62 5.45
N LEU A 33 -15.88 22.30 5.69
CA LEU A 33 -16.57 21.37 4.79
C LEU A 33 -18.08 21.32 5.02
N ASP A 34 -18.54 21.55 6.24
CA ASP A 34 -19.96 21.50 6.63
C ASP A 34 -20.73 20.32 5.99
N GLY A 35 -20.09 19.13 5.99
CA GLY A 35 -20.60 17.90 5.38
C GLY A 35 -20.46 17.80 3.85
N ALA A 36 -20.02 18.85 3.17
CA ALA A 36 -19.86 18.85 1.72
C ALA A 36 -18.63 18.04 1.27
N ARG A 37 -18.73 17.50 0.06
CA ARG A 37 -17.56 16.91 -0.65
C ARG A 37 -16.96 17.98 -1.55
N THR A 38 -15.69 18.27 -1.35
CA THR A 38 -15.02 19.39 -2.01
C THR A 38 -13.67 18.95 -2.56
N SER A 39 -13.19 19.63 -3.59
CA SER A 39 -11.85 19.39 -4.13
C SER A 39 -10.77 19.69 -3.08
N TYR A 40 -9.78 18.83 -3.04
CA TYR A 40 -8.62 18.93 -2.15
C TYR A 40 -7.88 20.28 -2.27
N GLU A 41 -7.78 20.79 -3.50
CA GLU A 41 -7.13 22.06 -3.79
C GLU A 41 -7.94 23.26 -3.31
N GLU A 42 -9.27 23.24 -3.51
CA GLU A 42 -10.17 24.30 -3.06
C GLU A 42 -10.14 24.46 -1.55
N VAL A 43 -10.23 23.35 -0.83
CA VAL A 43 -10.15 23.35 0.65
C VAL A 43 -8.78 23.82 1.12
N GLY A 44 -7.70 23.35 0.51
CA GLY A 44 -6.35 23.82 0.84
C GLY A 44 -6.19 25.33 0.69
N ARG A 45 -6.72 25.86 -0.42
CA ARG A 45 -6.72 27.31 -0.69
C ARG A 45 -7.57 28.09 0.33
N ALA A 46 -8.80 27.63 0.61
CA ALA A 46 -9.70 28.28 1.55
C ALA A 46 -9.11 28.32 2.98
N LEU A 47 -8.41 27.27 3.38
CA LEU A 47 -7.76 27.18 4.69
C LEU A 47 -6.36 27.80 4.75
N GLY A 48 -5.78 28.23 3.61
CA GLY A 48 -4.38 28.70 3.55
C GLY A 48 -3.39 27.59 3.92
N ILE A 49 -3.72 26.32 3.65
CA ILE A 49 -2.90 25.16 3.94
C ILE A 49 -2.46 24.53 2.62
N ASN A 50 -1.18 24.10 2.53
CA ASN A 50 -0.75 23.31 1.39
C ASN A 50 -1.65 22.07 1.27
N PRO A 51 -2.30 21.81 0.11
CA PRO A 51 -3.22 20.70 -0.06
C PRO A 51 -2.64 19.37 0.43
N ASN A 52 -1.37 19.06 0.13
CA ASN A 52 -0.71 17.86 0.60
C ASN A 52 -0.63 17.71 2.13
N ALA A 53 -0.80 18.79 2.89
CA ALA A 53 -0.83 18.74 4.34
C ALA A 53 -2.19 18.33 4.91
N LEU A 54 -3.27 18.40 4.13
CA LEU A 54 -4.62 18.02 4.56
C LEU A 54 -4.71 16.52 4.89
N ARG A 55 -3.88 15.68 4.22
CA ARG A 55 -3.79 14.24 4.50
C ARG A 55 -3.42 13.90 5.95
N TYR A 56 -2.78 14.83 6.67
CA TYR A 56 -2.43 14.60 8.07
C TYR A 56 -3.65 14.55 8.99
N ALA A 57 -4.83 15.00 8.54
CA ALA A 57 -6.07 14.82 9.27
C ALA A 57 -6.67 13.41 9.13
N ALA A 58 -6.34 12.67 8.08
CA ALA A 58 -6.94 11.35 7.83
C ALA A 58 -6.80 10.35 9.00
N PRO A 59 -5.68 10.28 9.76
CA PRO A 59 -5.54 9.38 10.90
C PRO A 59 -6.55 9.64 12.04
N THR A 60 -7.21 10.80 12.10
CA THR A 60 -8.28 11.04 13.09
C THR A 60 -9.51 10.16 12.85
N GLY A 61 -9.66 9.58 11.67
CA GLY A 61 -10.83 8.81 11.25
C GLY A 61 -12.06 9.66 10.96
N THR A 62 -11.96 10.99 11.02
CA THR A 62 -13.07 11.93 10.83
C THR A 62 -13.00 12.68 9.50
N VAL A 63 -11.97 12.44 8.71
CA VAL A 63 -11.74 13.05 7.40
C VAL A 63 -11.41 11.97 6.40
N ALA A 64 -12.20 11.85 5.35
CA ALA A 64 -12.00 10.94 4.24
C ALA A 64 -11.45 11.67 3.01
N ILE A 65 -10.54 11.03 2.31
CA ILE A 65 -9.92 11.53 1.08
C ILE A 65 -10.01 10.42 0.03
N ARG A 66 -10.47 10.76 -1.16
CA ARG A 66 -10.60 9.81 -2.27
C ARG A 66 -9.92 10.35 -3.54
N TRP A 67 -9.09 9.51 -4.12
CA TRP A 67 -8.52 9.73 -5.45
C TRP A 67 -9.37 9.03 -6.49
N GLU A 68 -9.72 9.75 -7.55
CA GLU A 68 -10.49 9.23 -8.69
C GLU A 68 -9.62 9.26 -9.95
N GLY A 69 -8.70 8.33 -10.06
CA GLY A 69 -7.77 8.26 -11.18
C GLY A 69 -6.86 9.51 -11.27
N ALA A 70 -6.85 10.17 -12.42
CA ALA A 70 -6.04 11.37 -12.65
C ALA A 70 -6.71 12.68 -12.19
N ARG A 71 -7.93 12.62 -11.65
CA ARG A 71 -8.64 13.80 -11.15
C ARG A 71 -8.08 14.27 -9.82
N ALA A 72 -8.31 15.54 -9.49
CA ALA A 72 -8.00 16.08 -8.18
C ALA A 72 -8.71 15.27 -7.08
N PRO A 73 -8.04 14.95 -5.97
CA PRO A 73 -8.67 14.24 -4.87
C PRO A 73 -9.84 15.03 -4.29
N VAL A 74 -10.84 14.31 -3.81
CA VAL A 74 -11.99 14.86 -3.10
C VAL A 74 -11.85 14.56 -1.61
N ILE A 75 -12.21 15.55 -0.76
CA ILE A 75 -12.15 15.46 0.69
C ILE A 75 -13.53 15.78 1.30
N TRP A 76 -13.89 15.08 2.36
CA TRP A 76 -15.11 15.33 3.12
C TRP A 76 -14.97 14.90 4.58
N SER A 77 -15.81 15.43 5.44
CA SER A 77 -15.91 14.99 6.83
C SER A 77 -16.77 13.74 6.96
N VAL A 78 -16.43 12.88 7.91
CA VAL A 78 -17.18 11.68 8.28
C VAL A 78 -17.36 11.66 9.80
N PRO A 79 -18.43 11.00 10.31
CA PRO A 79 -18.62 10.85 11.74
C PRO A 79 -17.40 10.21 12.41
N ARG A 80 -17.13 10.61 13.65
CA ARG A 80 -16.05 9.98 14.43
C ARG A 80 -16.37 8.51 14.62
N PRO A 81 -15.46 7.58 14.24
CA PRO A 81 -15.71 6.17 14.47
C PRO A 81 -15.63 5.84 15.97
N ASP A 82 -16.50 4.96 16.41
CA ASP A 82 -16.42 4.35 17.74
C ASP A 82 -15.37 3.24 17.73
N LEU A 83 -14.11 3.66 17.81
CA LEU A 83 -12.95 2.76 17.70
C LEU A 83 -11.81 3.29 18.56
N GLU A 84 -11.38 2.47 19.52
CA GLU A 84 -10.26 2.81 20.37
C GLU A 84 -8.93 2.69 19.59
N PRO A 85 -8.04 3.71 19.60
CA PRO A 85 -6.83 3.73 18.76
C PRO A 85 -5.88 2.56 18.98
N ALA A 86 -5.68 2.07 20.21
CA ALA A 86 -4.81 0.94 20.48
C ALA A 86 -5.39 -0.37 19.92
N ALA A 87 -6.72 -0.56 20.04
CA ALA A 87 -7.41 -1.69 19.46
C ALA A 87 -7.36 -1.65 17.92
N ALA A 88 -7.52 -0.47 17.33
CA ALA A 88 -7.39 -0.27 15.89
C ALA A 88 -5.96 -0.57 15.40
N CYS A 89 -4.95 -0.10 16.11
CA CYS A 89 -3.54 -0.34 15.78
C CYS A 89 -3.20 -1.85 15.86
N ARG A 90 -3.69 -2.55 16.89
CA ARG A 90 -3.52 -4.00 17.04
C ARG A 90 -4.16 -4.76 15.88
N GLU A 91 -5.40 -4.43 15.52
CA GLU A 91 -6.07 -5.10 14.39
C GLU A 91 -5.40 -4.74 13.04
N LEU A 92 -4.88 -3.52 12.88
CA LEU A 92 -4.09 -3.14 11.72
C LEU A 92 -2.80 -3.96 11.64
N ALA A 93 -2.13 -4.19 12.77
CA ALA A 93 -0.94 -5.05 12.86
C ALA A 93 -1.26 -6.51 12.49
N ARG A 94 -2.41 -7.04 12.95
CA ARG A 94 -2.84 -8.39 12.58
C ARG A 94 -3.07 -8.52 11.06
N ARG A 95 -3.75 -7.56 10.45
CA ARG A 95 -3.95 -7.55 8.99
C ARG A 95 -2.65 -7.36 8.21
N TYR A 96 -1.74 -6.56 8.72
CA TYR A 96 -0.41 -6.40 8.14
C TYR A 96 0.38 -7.72 8.18
N LEU A 97 0.37 -8.42 9.31
CA LEU A 97 0.98 -9.74 9.47
C LEU A 97 0.39 -10.76 8.49
N HIS A 98 -0.92 -10.78 8.34
CA HIS A 98 -1.61 -11.68 7.41
C HIS A 98 -1.19 -11.47 5.93
N VAL A 99 -0.90 -10.24 5.54
CA VAL A 99 -0.54 -9.90 4.15
C VAL A 99 0.98 -9.97 3.92
N PHE A 100 1.77 -9.56 4.92
CA PHE A 100 3.22 -9.34 4.78
C PHE A 100 4.06 -10.26 5.69
N GLY A 101 3.42 -11.13 6.46
CA GLY A 101 4.16 -12.07 7.31
C GLY A 101 4.87 -13.19 6.51
N PRO A 102 6.00 -13.69 7.04
CA PRO A 102 6.66 -13.31 8.29
C PRO A 102 7.27 -11.90 8.26
N THR A 103 7.25 -11.17 9.39
CA THR A 103 7.73 -9.79 9.44
C THR A 103 8.05 -9.35 10.88
N THR A 104 8.49 -8.10 11.06
CA THR A 104 8.84 -7.52 12.35
C THR A 104 7.93 -6.35 12.74
N ALA A 105 7.84 -6.06 14.04
CA ALA A 105 7.17 -4.86 14.55
C ALA A 105 7.78 -3.56 13.98
N GLY A 106 9.07 -3.56 13.68
CA GLY A 106 9.76 -2.44 13.05
C GLY A 106 9.32 -2.20 11.60
N SER A 107 9.13 -3.26 10.82
CA SER A 107 8.61 -3.19 9.44
C SER A 107 7.16 -2.69 9.44
N PHE A 108 6.33 -3.23 10.33
CA PHE A 108 4.97 -2.72 10.53
C PHE A 108 4.94 -1.22 10.86
N ALA A 109 5.76 -0.79 11.83
CA ALA A 109 5.78 0.62 12.24
C ALA A 109 6.16 1.56 11.07
N ARG A 110 7.15 1.16 10.24
CA ARG A 110 7.55 1.90 9.04
C ARG A 110 6.41 1.96 8.01
N TRP A 111 5.81 0.81 7.71
CA TRP A 111 4.71 0.72 6.76
C TRP A 111 3.49 1.56 7.21
N ALA A 112 3.10 1.44 8.48
CA ALA A 112 1.98 2.19 9.05
C ALA A 112 2.29 3.69 9.24
N GLY A 113 3.57 4.10 9.24
CA GLY A 113 3.99 5.47 9.52
C GLY A 113 3.77 5.88 10.98
N ILE A 114 3.88 4.92 11.92
CA ILE A 114 3.75 5.12 13.37
C ILE A 114 5.10 5.01 14.08
N SER A 115 5.13 5.31 15.38
CA SER A 115 6.35 5.16 16.17
C SER A 115 6.76 3.69 16.32
N ARG A 116 8.06 3.42 16.43
CA ARG A 116 8.56 2.07 16.73
C ARG A 116 7.94 1.50 18.02
N ARG A 117 7.72 2.37 19.01
CA ARG A 117 7.09 2.00 20.28
C ARG A 117 5.65 1.52 20.04
N SER A 118 4.84 2.27 19.29
CA SER A 118 3.46 1.87 18.97
C SER A 118 3.40 0.56 18.19
N GLY A 119 4.35 0.35 17.25
CA GLY A 119 4.47 -0.92 16.53
C GLY A 119 4.80 -2.10 17.45
N ALA A 120 5.75 -1.90 18.38
CA ALA A 120 6.10 -2.92 19.38
C ALA A 120 4.93 -3.24 20.33
N GLU A 121 4.22 -2.23 20.81
CA GLU A 121 3.03 -2.39 21.66
C GLU A 121 1.91 -3.16 20.92
N ALA A 122 1.69 -2.88 19.64
CA ALA A 122 0.70 -3.60 18.84
C ALA A 122 1.06 -5.09 18.65
N PHE A 123 2.35 -5.40 18.41
CA PHE A 123 2.83 -6.78 18.31
C PHE A 123 2.82 -7.50 19.65
N ALA A 124 3.18 -6.84 20.74
CA ALA A 124 3.08 -7.40 22.09
C ALA A 124 1.61 -7.75 22.44
N ALA A 125 0.66 -6.94 22.01
CA ALA A 125 -0.77 -7.22 22.21
C ALA A 125 -1.31 -8.38 21.34
N LEU A 126 -0.51 -8.90 20.40
CA LEU A 126 -0.80 -10.06 19.56
C LEU A 126 0.03 -11.29 19.95
N ALA A 127 0.85 -11.22 21.02
CA ALA A 127 1.87 -12.23 21.32
C ALA A 127 1.33 -13.67 21.31
N ASP A 128 0.16 -13.91 21.88
CA ASP A 128 -0.47 -15.24 21.96
C ASP A 128 -0.92 -15.79 20.58
N ALA A 129 -1.02 -14.93 19.58
CA ALA A 129 -1.39 -15.29 18.21
C ALA A 129 -0.17 -15.35 17.27
N LEU A 130 1.06 -15.14 17.77
CA LEU A 130 2.26 -15.08 16.97
C LEU A 130 3.16 -16.30 17.19
N VAL A 131 3.76 -16.77 16.09
CA VAL A 131 4.82 -17.78 16.13
C VAL A 131 6.11 -17.21 15.53
N PRO A 132 7.28 -17.55 16.11
CA PRO A 132 8.56 -17.16 15.56
C PRO A 132 8.90 -17.98 14.31
N VAL A 133 9.45 -17.32 13.30
CA VAL A 133 9.88 -17.94 12.05
C VAL A 133 11.28 -17.48 11.70
N ARG A 134 12.15 -18.41 11.32
CA ARG A 134 13.48 -18.10 10.79
C ARG A 134 13.38 -17.85 9.29
N THR A 135 13.73 -16.66 8.86
CA THR A 135 13.73 -16.23 7.47
C THR A 135 15.16 -15.92 6.98
N PRO A 136 15.39 -15.77 5.68
CA PRO A 136 16.68 -15.29 5.19
C PRO A 136 17.07 -13.89 5.71
N LEU A 137 16.11 -13.12 6.24
CA LEU A 137 16.32 -11.78 6.81
C LEU A 137 16.56 -11.80 8.32
N GLY A 138 16.40 -12.95 8.96
CA GLY A 138 16.55 -13.14 10.41
C GLY A 138 15.32 -13.74 11.07
N ASP A 139 15.20 -13.52 12.38
CA ASP A 139 14.05 -13.98 13.16
C ASP A 139 12.89 -12.99 13.00
N GLU A 140 11.76 -13.49 12.54
CA GLU A 140 10.55 -12.74 12.28
C GLU A 140 9.34 -13.40 12.94
N LEU A 141 8.19 -12.76 12.87
CA LEU A 141 6.93 -13.23 13.45
C LEU A 141 5.88 -13.44 12.37
N LEU A 142 5.10 -14.49 12.53
CA LEU A 142 3.97 -14.86 11.68
C LEU A 142 2.73 -15.05 12.55
N LEU A 143 1.54 -14.83 12.02
CA LEU A 143 0.31 -15.27 12.67
C LEU A 143 0.26 -16.79 12.71
N ALA A 144 -0.05 -17.37 13.85
CA ALA A 144 -0.17 -18.83 14.00
C ALA A 144 -1.21 -19.42 13.03
N GLU A 145 -2.28 -18.67 12.73
CA GLU A 145 -3.32 -19.07 11.78
C GLU A 145 -2.82 -19.17 10.33
N ASP A 146 -1.75 -18.45 9.97
CA ASP A 146 -1.18 -18.44 8.61
C ASP A 146 -0.05 -19.48 8.44
N GLU A 147 0.46 -20.05 9.53
CA GLU A 147 1.56 -21.03 9.48
C GLU A 147 1.27 -22.25 8.59
N PRO A 148 0.07 -22.87 8.62
CA PRO A 148 -0.24 -24.00 7.75
C PRO A 148 -0.14 -23.63 6.26
N SER A 149 -0.63 -22.46 5.87
CA SER A 149 -0.59 -21.98 4.47
C SER A 149 0.85 -21.72 4.03
N LEU A 150 1.68 -21.13 4.90
CA LEU A 150 3.10 -20.92 4.61
C LEU A 150 3.85 -22.25 4.44
N ARG A 151 3.57 -23.25 5.29
CA ARG A 151 4.18 -24.58 5.21
C ARG A 151 3.73 -25.39 3.99
N ALA A 152 2.49 -25.24 3.59
CA ALA A 152 1.95 -25.92 2.40
C ALA A 152 2.66 -25.49 1.11
N GLY A 153 3.22 -24.30 1.07
CA GLY A 153 3.99 -23.77 -0.08
C GLY A 153 3.13 -23.63 -1.34
N GLU A 154 1.82 -23.66 -1.19
CA GLU A 154 0.89 -23.63 -2.32
C GLU A 154 0.65 -22.21 -2.82
N ALA A 155 1.35 -21.88 -3.89
CA ALA A 155 0.68 -21.05 -4.89
C ALA A 155 1.10 -21.58 -6.25
N ALA A 156 0.17 -22.13 -7.00
CA ALA A 156 0.32 -22.18 -8.45
C ALA A 156 0.54 -20.74 -8.90
N ALA A 157 1.80 -20.37 -9.09
CA ALA A 157 2.16 -19.03 -9.51
C ALA A 157 1.40 -18.73 -10.80
N ALA A 158 0.59 -17.68 -10.80
CA ALA A 158 0.00 -17.22 -12.04
C ALA A 158 1.11 -16.99 -13.06
N PRO A 159 0.95 -17.41 -14.32
CA PRO A 159 2.00 -17.33 -15.32
C PRO A 159 2.59 -15.92 -15.47
N ALA A 160 1.72 -14.90 -15.35
CA ALA A 160 2.13 -13.49 -15.28
C ALA A 160 1.15 -12.67 -14.46
N ARG A 161 1.64 -11.58 -13.85
CA ARG A 161 0.83 -10.53 -13.20
C ARG A 161 1.44 -9.16 -13.49
N LEU A 162 0.56 -8.21 -13.80
CA LEU A 162 0.91 -6.80 -13.94
C LEU A 162 0.56 -6.07 -12.63
N LEU A 163 1.46 -6.16 -11.64
CA LEU A 163 1.28 -5.52 -10.34
C LEU A 163 1.32 -4.00 -10.49
N PRO A 164 0.28 -3.26 -10.06
CA PRO A 164 0.25 -1.82 -10.19
C PRO A 164 1.31 -1.14 -9.31
N SER A 165 1.61 0.13 -9.62
CA SER A 165 2.46 0.96 -8.74
C SER A 165 1.86 1.02 -7.35
N GLY A 166 2.65 0.66 -6.34
CA GLY A 166 2.21 0.62 -4.95
C GLY A 166 1.44 -0.64 -4.55
N ASP A 167 1.49 -1.68 -5.37
CA ASP A 167 0.99 -3.00 -4.97
C ASP A 167 1.67 -3.52 -3.71
N ALA A 168 0.89 -4.17 -2.84
CA ALA A 168 1.37 -4.68 -1.56
C ALA A 168 2.57 -5.62 -1.70
N TYR A 169 2.62 -6.43 -2.74
CA TYR A 169 3.68 -7.40 -2.98
C TYR A 169 5.09 -6.78 -3.04
N PHE A 170 5.22 -5.56 -3.53
CA PHE A 170 6.52 -4.88 -3.62
C PHE A 170 6.59 -3.53 -2.90
N LEU A 171 5.60 -3.22 -2.04
CA LEU A 171 5.66 -2.10 -1.08
C LEU A 171 6.59 -2.40 0.10
N LEU A 172 7.69 -3.07 -0.14
CA LEU A 172 8.68 -3.47 0.85
C LEU A 172 9.76 -2.40 1.03
N ASP A 173 10.61 -2.56 2.04
CA ASP A 173 11.70 -1.64 2.35
C ASP A 173 12.98 -2.38 2.73
N GLY A 174 14.11 -1.71 2.63
CA GLY A 174 15.40 -2.21 3.10
C GLY A 174 15.81 -3.57 2.53
N ALA A 175 16.12 -4.51 3.42
CA ALA A 175 16.60 -5.85 3.07
C ALA A 175 15.56 -6.69 2.29
N GLU A 176 14.29 -6.47 2.53
CA GLU A 176 13.19 -7.15 1.83
C GLU A 176 13.23 -6.88 0.33
N ARG A 177 13.53 -5.62 -0.08
CA ARG A 177 13.73 -5.27 -1.50
C ARG A 177 14.89 -6.00 -2.14
N THR A 178 15.95 -6.23 -1.36
CA THR A 178 17.13 -6.96 -1.85
C THR A 178 16.82 -8.45 -2.03
N LEU A 179 16.00 -9.02 -1.15
CA LEU A 179 15.52 -10.39 -1.30
C LEU A 179 14.64 -10.55 -2.55
N LEU A 180 13.70 -9.62 -2.75
CA LEU A 180 12.75 -9.67 -3.86
C LEU A 180 13.41 -9.37 -5.22
N VAL A 181 14.36 -8.44 -5.27
CA VAL A 181 15.12 -8.05 -6.47
C VAL A 181 16.60 -7.92 -6.11
N PRO A 182 17.40 -8.99 -6.23
CA PRO A 182 18.81 -8.99 -5.82
C PRO A 182 19.69 -7.97 -6.55
N GLN A 183 19.41 -7.68 -7.83
CA GLN A 183 20.23 -6.80 -8.66
C GLN A 183 19.97 -5.32 -8.34
N ALA A 184 20.99 -4.56 -7.98
CA ALA A 184 20.87 -3.16 -7.57
C ALA A 184 20.30 -2.25 -8.68
N ASP A 185 20.77 -2.40 -9.90
CA ASP A 185 20.30 -1.66 -11.07
C ASP A 185 18.81 -1.86 -11.36
N ARG A 186 18.33 -3.10 -11.16
CA ARG A 186 16.89 -3.42 -11.28
C ARG A 186 16.06 -2.82 -10.16
N ARG A 187 16.58 -2.80 -8.93
CA ARG A 187 15.93 -2.11 -7.81
C ARG A 187 15.73 -0.63 -8.09
N GLU A 188 16.72 0.07 -8.63
CA GLU A 188 16.64 1.48 -8.99
C GLU A 188 15.59 1.76 -10.09
N ARG A 189 15.38 0.82 -10.99
CA ARG A 189 14.37 0.90 -12.05
C ARG A 189 12.94 0.67 -11.52
N LEU A 190 12.77 -0.12 -10.46
CA LEU A 190 11.48 -0.42 -9.85
C LEU A 190 11.10 0.61 -8.77
N TRP A 191 12.01 0.89 -7.82
CA TRP A 191 11.79 1.85 -6.73
C TRP A 191 12.43 3.20 -7.04
N THR A 192 11.89 3.87 -8.05
CA THR A 192 12.38 5.17 -8.50
C THR A 192 12.09 6.28 -7.47
N SER A 193 12.81 7.40 -7.55
CA SER A 193 12.66 8.53 -6.62
C SER A 193 11.35 9.31 -6.77
N ARG A 194 10.60 9.10 -7.85
CA ARG A 194 9.38 9.87 -8.14
C ARG A 194 8.15 8.97 -8.23
N VAL A 195 7.81 8.55 -9.44
CA VAL A 195 6.63 7.71 -9.72
C VAL A 195 7.10 6.31 -10.06
N TRP A 196 6.84 5.37 -9.17
CA TRP A 196 7.18 3.97 -9.41
C TRP A 196 6.42 3.44 -10.62
N PRO A 197 7.05 2.63 -11.46
CA PRO A 197 6.33 1.81 -12.43
C PRO A 197 5.56 0.70 -11.70
N GLY A 198 4.69 0.01 -12.41
CA GLY A 198 4.22 -1.30 -11.95
C GLY A 198 5.32 -2.35 -12.11
N ALA A 199 5.23 -3.43 -11.34
CA ALA A 199 6.14 -4.57 -11.46
C ALA A 199 5.53 -5.64 -12.37
N LEU A 200 6.36 -6.21 -13.26
CA LEU A 200 6.02 -7.39 -14.04
C LEU A 200 6.45 -8.64 -13.26
N LEU A 201 5.50 -9.35 -12.68
CA LEU A 201 5.71 -10.62 -12.01
C LEU A 201 5.48 -11.76 -13.01
N VAL A 202 6.43 -12.68 -13.12
CA VAL A 202 6.33 -13.87 -13.95
C VAL A 202 6.84 -15.07 -13.16
N GLU A 203 6.02 -16.10 -13.04
CA GLU A 203 6.36 -17.32 -12.29
C GLU A 203 6.90 -17.04 -10.87
N GLY A 204 6.31 -16.05 -10.18
CA GLY A 204 6.69 -15.68 -8.82
C GLY A 204 7.89 -14.74 -8.69
N GLU A 205 8.55 -14.37 -9.79
CA GLU A 205 9.70 -13.45 -9.78
C GLU A 205 9.39 -12.13 -10.49
N ILE A 206 9.92 -11.03 -9.99
CA ILE A 206 9.85 -9.75 -10.71
C ILE A 206 10.85 -9.79 -11.88
N ARG A 207 10.31 -9.77 -13.09
CA ARG A 207 11.05 -9.90 -14.35
C ARG A 207 11.10 -8.61 -15.17
N GLY A 208 10.53 -7.50 -14.66
CA GLY A 208 10.51 -6.25 -15.37
C GLY A 208 9.64 -5.20 -14.73
N THR A 209 9.42 -4.14 -15.45
CA THR A 209 8.49 -3.06 -15.06
C THR A 209 7.48 -2.81 -16.17
N TRP A 210 6.38 -2.16 -15.82
CA TRP A 210 5.39 -1.74 -16.80
C TRP A 210 4.82 -0.36 -16.49
N ARG A 211 4.36 0.30 -17.52
CA ARG A 211 3.63 1.58 -17.43
C ARG A 211 2.46 1.58 -18.40
N ARG A 212 1.42 2.29 -18.04
CA ARG A 212 0.25 2.47 -18.90
C ARG A 212 0.08 3.93 -19.31
N ALA A 213 -0.23 4.11 -20.58
CA ALA A 213 -0.71 5.38 -21.11
C ALA A 213 -1.97 5.09 -21.93
N GLN A 214 -3.11 5.57 -21.45
CA GLN A 214 -4.42 5.28 -22.05
C GLN A 214 -4.66 3.77 -22.22
N HIS A 215 -4.74 3.24 -23.43
CA HIS A 215 -4.92 1.83 -23.77
C HIS A 215 -3.61 1.07 -24.05
N THR A 216 -2.47 1.74 -23.99
CA THR A 216 -1.16 1.11 -24.23
C THR A 216 -0.49 0.74 -22.93
N VAL A 217 -0.14 -0.53 -22.77
CA VAL A 217 0.71 -1.07 -21.71
C VAL A 217 2.11 -1.30 -22.28
N ARG A 218 3.08 -0.54 -21.80
CA ARG A 218 4.48 -0.70 -22.17
C ARG A 218 5.18 -1.58 -21.15
N ILE A 219 5.76 -2.67 -21.61
CA ILE A 219 6.55 -3.62 -20.82
C ILE A 219 8.04 -3.37 -21.04
N ASP A 220 8.79 -3.27 -19.97
CA ASP A 220 10.25 -3.19 -19.94
C ASP A 220 10.79 -4.44 -19.21
N ALA A 221 10.98 -5.51 -19.96
CA ALA A 221 11.45 -6.79 -19.41
C ALA A 221 12.96 -6.75 -19.11
N TRP A 222 13.36 -7.37 -17.99
CA TRP A 222 14.77 -7.50 -17.61
C TRP A 222 15.40 -8.76 -18.20
N GLY A 223 15.55 -8.76 -19.49
CA GLY A 223 16.08 -9.87 -20.27
C GLY A 223 15.14 -10.27 -21.40
N ARG A 224 15.51 -11.35 -22.10
CA ARG A 224 14.73 -11.82 -23.25
C ARG A 224 13.40 -12.41 -22.83
N ALA A 225 12.30 -11.81 -23.27
CA ALA A 225 10.97 -12.36 -23.08
C ALA A 225 10.74 -13.54 -24.03
N SER A 226 10.47 -14.73 -23.48
CA SER A 226 10.04 -15.89 -24.24
C SER A 226 8.66 -15.67 -24.87
N ARG A 227 8.29 -16.50 -25.85
CA ARG A 227 6.94 -16.46 -26.41
C ARG A 227 5.88 -16.71 -25.34
N GLY A 228 6.03 -17.74 -24.51
CA GLY A 228 5.08 -18.05 -23.45
C GLY A 228 4.94 -16.92 -22.44
N MET A 229 6.02 -16.23 -22.09
CA MET A 229 5.97 -15.02 -21.25
C MET A 229 5.15 -13.90 -21.93
N ARG A 230 5.34 -13.67 -23.23
CA ARG A 230 4.60 -12.65 -23.97
C ARG A 230 3.11 -12.97 -24.01
N ASP A 231 2.76 -14.20 -24.36
CA ASP A 231 1.37 -14.69 -24.41
C ASP A 231 0.68 -14.53 -23.04
N ALA A 232 1.36 -14.88 -21.94
CA ALA A 232 0.85 -14.74 -20.58
C ALA A 232 0.65 -13.27 -20.16
N VAL A 233 1.57 -12.38 -20.52
CA VAL A 233 1.49 -10.95 -20.22
C VAL A 233 0.37 -10.28 -21.04
N GLU A 234 0.19 -10.66 -22.29
CA GLU A 234 -0.90 -10.15 -23.13
C GLU A 234 -2.27 -10.61 -22.60
N ALA A 235 -2.38 -11.86 -22.16
CA ALA A 235 -3.58 -12.37 -21.52
C ALA A 235 -3.92 -11.63 -20.20
N GLU A 236 -2.91 -11.39 -19.35
CA GLU A 236 -3.06 -10.61 -18.11
C GLU A 236 -3.47 -9.16 -18.42
N ALA A 237 -2.83 -8.51 -19.40
CA ALA A 237 -3.16 -7.15 -19.80
C ALA A 237 -4.59 -7.02 -20.31
N ALA A 238 -5.06 -7.99 -21.08
CA ALA A 238 -6.45 -8.03 -21.56
C ALA A 238 -7.48 -8.16 -20.41
N GLY A 239 -7.08 -8.80 -19.30
CA GLY A 239 -7.90 -8.97 -18.10
C GLY A 239 -7.88 -7.79 -17.11
N LEU A 240 -7.08 -6.75 -17.34
CA LEU A 240 -6.97 -5.62 -16.41
C LEU A 240 -8.33 -4.91 -16.23
N PRO A 241 -8.80 -4.69 -14.99
CA PRO A 241 -10.06 -4.02 -14.71
C PRO A 241 -9.93 -2.51 -14.92
N LEU A 242 -9.93 -2.06 -16.17
CA LEU A 242 -9.80 -0.66 -16.53
C LEU A 242 -11.17 -0.09 -16.94
N PRO A 243 -11.97 0.44 -16.00
CA PRO A 243 -13.25 1.04 -16.30
C PRO A 243 -13.06 2.24 -17.25
N ALA A 244 -13.98 2.41 -18.19
CA ALA A 244 -13.98 3.48 -19.18
C ALA A 244 -12.92 3.35 -20.29
N LEU A 245 -12.35 2.19 -20.53
CA LEU A 245 -11.69 1.90 -21.80
C LEU A 245 -12.72 1.29 -22.76
N ASP A 246 -12.85 1.94 -23.90
CA ASP A 246 -13.71 1.53 -25.02
C ASP A 246 -12.93 0.72 -26.08
N ARG A 247 -11.65 0.44 -25.84
CA ARG A 247 -10.73 -0.24 -26.75
C ARG A 247 -9.97 -1.36 -26.04
N ALA A 248 -9.53 -2.33 -26.84
CA ALA A 248 -8.60 -3.34 -26.37
C ALA A 248 -7.26 -2.70 -25.92
N ILE A 249 -6.59 -3.37 -24.99
CA ILE A 249 -5.28 -2.96 -24.52
C ILE A 249 -4.22 -3.41 -25.52
N ASP A 250 -3.37 -2.50 -25.93
CA ASP A 250 -2.19 -2.78 -26.75
C ASP A 250 -0.97 -2.98 -25.85
N VAL A 251 -0.31 -4.12 -25.96
CA VAL A 251 0.95 -4.42 -25.25
C VAL A 251 2.13 -4.11 -26.15
N VAL A 252 2.99 -3.19 -25.69
CA VAL A 252 4.23 -2.81 -26.38
C VAL A 252 5.42 -3.21 -25.55
N TRP A 253 6.30 -4.00 -26.12
CA TRP A 253 7.53 -4.44 -25.48
C TRP A 253 8.67 -3.44 -25.77
N GLY A 254 9.33 -2.99 -24.69
CA GLY A 254 10.60 -2.26 -24.78
C GLY A 254 11.70 -3.18 -25.30
N GLY A 255 12.59 -2.64 -26.11
CA GLY A 255 13.76 -3.35 -26.64
C GLY A 255 14.87 -3.45 -25.62
#